data_bee66e929c246280f4daf3b0610f15a1
#
_entry.id   bee66e929c246280f4daf3b0610f15a1
#
_cell.length_a   1.000
_cell.length_b   1.000
_cell.length_c   1.000
_cell.angle_alpha   90.00
_cell.angle_beta   90.00
_cell.angle_gamma   90.00
#
_symmetry.space_group_name_H-M   'P 1'
#
loop_
_entity.id
_entity.type
_entity.pdbx_description
1 polymer ?
#
loop_
_entity_poly.entity_id
_entity_poly.type
_entity_poly.pdbx_seq_one_letter_code
_entity_poly.pdbx_strand_id
1 'polypeptide(L)'
;MNIVEFPSVKPNNPKFSSGPCSKRPGYQLQSLNLETLGRSHRSSIGKSALRSVCDETKRILGLPDDYLVGVVPASDTGAFEMVMWSMLGARDIDVFCWESFGKGWLNDIVNDLKLESVNRYEADYGLLPDLSLANGENDIVFTWNGTTSGVKVPNGDWIPQDREGLTFCDATSAVFAMEMQWSKLDVTTFSWQKVLGGEGAHGMIILSPRAVERLESYTPPWPLPKIFKLTKKGKLIDGIFRGETINTPSMLCVADYLDALAWIDSIGGLSAAIARSEANLAIIEEFVEKTSWLSFLARDPATVSNTSVCLSVDASPEQVKEILKLLEIEKVALDIGAYRDAPPGLRVWCGATVEKQDVALLVEWLASAYVAVVSKG
;
A
#
# COMPACT_ATOMS: atom_id res chain seq x y z
N MET A 1 -33.58 29.73 6.65
CA MET A 1 -32.45 28.79 6.82
C MET A 1 -33.02 27.38 6.78
N ASN A 2 -32.73 26.63 5.75
CA ASN A 2 -33.10 25.21 5.77
C ASN A 2 -32.26 24.54 6.85
N ILE A 3 -32.91 23.93 7.84
CA ILE A 3 -32.23 23.12 8.84
C ILE A 3 -31.73 21.89 8.10
N VAL A 4 -30.42 21.72 8.02
CA VAL A 4 -29.83 20.51 7.45
C VAL A 4 -30.04 19.39 8.47
N GLU A 5 -30.72 18.33 8.04
CA GLU A 5 -30.94 17.16 8.87
C GLU A 5 -29.77 16.20 8.67
N PHE A 6 -29.09 15.85 9.75
CA PHE A 6 -27.99 14.87 9.73
C PHE A 6 -28.54 13.47 10.00
N PRO A 7 -27.91 12.42 9.42
CA PRO A 7 -28.26 11.04 9.75
C PRO A 7 -28.18 10.79 11.26
N SER A 8 -29.12 10.01 11.79
CA SER A 8 -29.15 9.67 13.23
C SER A 8 -28.15 8.59 13.61
N VAL A 9 -27.67 7.80 12.62
CA VAL A 9 -26.73 6.70 12.81
C VAL A 9 -25.37 7.11 12.26
N LYS A 10 -24.30 6.75 12.97
CA LYS A 10 -22.91 7.03 12.60
C LYS A 10 -22.19 5.71 12.30
N PRO A 11 -21.08 5.75 11.52
CA PRO A 11 -20.20 4.59 11.40
C PRO A 11 -19.77 4.05 12.76
N ASN A 12 -19.78 2.73 12.92
CA ASN A 12 -19.28 2.09 14.13
C ASN A 12 -17.79 2.30 14.32
N ASN A 13 -17.03 2.30 13.20
CA ASN A 13 -15.62 2.61 13.17
C ASN A 13 -15.36 3.81 12.26
N PRO A 14 -15.08 4.99 12.80
CA PRO A 14 -14.85 6.21 12.01
C PRO A 14 -13.44 6.31 11.40
N LYS A 15 -12.61 5.28 11.49
CA LYS A 15 -11.21 5.30 11.07
C LYS A 15 -11.09 4.91 9.60
N PHE A 16 -11.05 5.89 8.72
CA PHE A 16 -10.88 5.73 7.27
C PHE A 16 -9.51 6.23 6.79
N SER A 17 -8.51 6.24 7.67
CA SER A 17 -7.14 6.63 7.35
C SER A 17 -6.50 5.69 6.31
N SER A 18 -5.78 6.26 5.35
CA SER A 18 -5.01 5.51 4.34
C SER A 18 -3.62 5.07 4.81
N GLY A 19 -3.35 5.16 6.12
CA GLY A 19 -2.14 4.61 6.72
C GLY A 19 -1.64 5.38 7.94
N PRO A 20 -1.60 4.71 9.11
CA PRO A 20 -2.07 3.35 9.40
C PRO A 20 -3.57 3.19 9.17
N CYS A 21 -3.97 2.00 8.71
CA CYS A 21 -5.38 1.69 8.48
C CYS A 21 -6.03 1.04 9.70
N SER A 22 -7.37 1.01 9.72
CA SER A 22 -8.13 0.36 10.78
C SER A 22 -7.71 -1.08 10.99
N LYS A 23 -7.73 -1.54 12.22
CA LYS A 23 -7.64 -2.96 12.56
C LYS A 23 -8.82 -3.73 11.95
N ARG A 24 -8.62 -5.03 11.73
CA ARG A 24 -9.69 -5.93 11.29
C ARG A 24 -10.93 -5.89 12.18
N PRO A 25 -12.11 -6.17 11.65
CA PRO A 25 -13.32 -6.31 12.47
C PRO A 25 -13.13 -7.31 13.61
N GLY A 26 -13.64 -6.97 14.79
CA GLY A 26 -13.52 -7.81 15.98
C GLY A 26 -12.12 -7.93 16.58
N TYR A 27 -11.16 -7.11 16.14
CA TYR A 27 -9.81 -7.09 16.70
C TYR A 27 -9.82 -6.76 18.19
N GLN A 28 -9.07 -7.54 18.96
CA GLN A 28 -8.85 -7.33 20.39
C GLN A 28 -7.38 -7.60 20.70
N LEU A 29 -6.70 -6.66 21.31
CA LEU A 29 -5.28 -6.79 21.67
C LEU A 29 -5.01 -8.02 22.56
N GLN A 30 -5.96 -8.35 23.41
CA GLN A 30 -5.89 -9.51 24.33
C GLN A 30 -5.97 -10.88 23.63
N SER A 31 -6.43 -10.90 22.36
CA SER A 31 -6.52 -12.12 21.55
C SER A 31 -5.24 -12.47 20.84
N LEU A 32 -4.24 -11.58 20.86
CA LEU A 32 -2.94 -11.84 20.23
C LEU A 32 -2.17 -12.94 20.97
N ASN A 33 -1.45 -13.77 20.21
CA ASN A 33 -0.48 -14.68 20.80
C ASN A 33 0.77 -13.92 21.24
N LEU A 34 0.89 -13.67 22.54
CA LEU A 34 1.97 -12.87 23.13
C LEU A 34 3.13 -13.71 23.73
N GLU A 35 3.18 -15.02 23.48
CA GLU A 35 4.21 -15.92 24.00
C GLU A 35 5.65 -15.54 23.62
N THR A 36 5.81 -14.80 22.52
CA THR A 36 7.11 -14.32 22.05
C THR A 36 7.59 -13.03 22.75
N LEU A 37 6.71 -12.32 23.46
CA LEU A 37 7.07 -11.06 24.12
C LEU A 37 8.06 -11.30 25.25
N GLY A 38 9.08 -10.44 25.32
CA GLY A 38 10.17 -10.59 26.30
C GLY A 38 11.09 -11.78 26.04
N ARG A 39 10.88 -12.54 24.97
CA ARG A 39 11.75 -13.62 24.51
C ARG A 39 12.69 -13.15 23.40
N SER A 40 13.83 -13.83 23.27
CA SER A 40 14.69 -13.58 22.11
C SER A 40 13.96 -13.94 20.81
N HIS A 41 13.94 -13.03 19.83
CA HIS A 41 13.46 -13.32 18.48
C HIS A 41 14.29 -14.43 17.79
N ARG A 42 15.49 -14.75 18.32
CA ARG A 42 16.34 -15.88 17.86
C ARG A 42 16.04 -17.19 18.57
N SER A 43 15.14 -17.20 19.56
CA SER A 43 14.65 -18.45 20.15
C SER A 43 13.83 -19.25 19.12
N SER A 44 13.60 -20.54 19.37
CA SER A 44 12.81 -21.38 18.45
C SER A 44 11.42 -20.81 18.19
N ILE A 45 10.71 -20.33 19.25
CA ILE A 45 9.38 -19.75 19.10
C ILE A 45 9.41 -18.41 18.35
N GLY A 46 10.42 -17.57 18.59
CA GLY A 46 10.60 -16.29 17.89
C GLY A 46 10.87 -16.50 16.39
N LYS A 47 11.79 -17.40 16.05
CA LYS A 47 12.07 -17.77 14.67
C LYS A 47 10.87 -18.42 14.00
N SER A 48 10.13 -19.29 14.70
CA SER A 48 8.92 -19.90 14.18
C SER A 48 7.85 -18.86 13.84
N ALA A 49 7.60 -17.89 14.72
CA ALA A 49 6.63 -16.82 14.47
C ALA A 49 7.02 -15.97 13.25
N LEU A 50 8.29 -15.57 13.14
CA LEU A 50 8.80 -14.80 11.99
C LEU A 50 8.75 -15.61 10.68
N ARG A 51 9.04 -16.90 10.76
CA ARG A 51 8.90 -17.80 9.62
C ARG A 51 7.44 -17.93 9.19
N SER A 52 6.51 -18.08 10.14
CA SER A 52 5.08 -18.10 9.84
C SER A 52 4.60 -16.82 9.14
N VAL A 53 5.16 -15.65 9.49
CA VAL A 53 4.87 -14.41 8.75
C VAL A 53 5.21 -14.57 7.26
N CYS A 54 6.39 -15.09 6.95
CA CYS A 54 6.81 -15.28 5.55
C CYS A 54 5.97 -16.35 4.85
N ASP A 55 5.81 -17.52 5.49
CA ASP A 55 5.13 -18.69 4.91
C ASP A 55 3.63 -18.40 4.67
N GLU A 56 2.94 -17.81 5.65
CA GLU A 56 1.51 -17.47 5.54
C GLU A 56 1.27 -16.33 4.53
N THR A 57 2.14 -15.31 4.50
CA THR A 57 2.07 -14.27 3.47
C THR A 57 2.20 -14.89 2.08
N LYS A 58 3.19 -15.76 1.87
CA LYS A 58 3.40 -16.47 0.59
C LYS A 58 2.18 -17.28 0.19
N ARG A 59 1.65 -18.05 1.12
CA ARG A 59 0.50 -18.94 0.91
C ARG A 59 -0.76 -18.16 0.55
N ILE A 60 -1.09 -17.13 1.33
CA ILE A 60 -2.33 -16.35 1.14
C ILE A 60 -2.28 -15.56 -0.17
N LEU A 61 -1.13 -15.00 -0.52
CA LEU A 61 -0.94 -14.29 -1.77
C LEU A 61 -0.85 -15.21 -3.00
N GLY A 62 -0.75 -16.52 -2.82
CA GLY A 62 -0.61 -17.48 -3.92
C GLY A 62 0.67 -17.29 -4.72
N LEU A 63 1.77 -16.94 -4.05
CA LEU A 63 3.06 -16.72 -4.72
C LEU A 63 3.60 -18.03 -5.32
N PRO A 64 4.31 -17.98 -6.46
CA PRO A 64 5.02 -19.15 -7.00
C PRO A 64 5.99 -19.74 -5.96
N ASP A 65 6.21 -21.06 -6.05
CA ASP A 65 7.01 -21.79 -5.05
C ASP A 65 8.47 -21.31 -4.94
N ASP A 66 9.03 -20.79 -6.01
CA ASP A 66 10.39 -20.29 -6.11
C ASP A 66 10.56 -18.81 -5.72
N TYR A 67 9.45 -18.11 -5.39
CA TYR A 67 9.52 -16.76 -4.84
C TYR A 67 9.86 -16.77 -3.35
N LEU A 68 10.63 -15.79 -2.92
CA LEU A 68 11.06 -15.64 -1.54
C LEU A 68 10.33 -14.46 -0.88
N VAL A 69 9.95 -14.64 0.38
CA VAL A 69 9.31 -13.61 1.20
C VAL A 69 10.14 -13.36 2.44
N GLY A 70 10.47 -12.10 2.71
CA GLY A 70 11.30 -11.73 3.86
C GLY A 70 10.75 -10.53 4.63
N VAL A 71 10.99 -10.52 5.94
CA VAL A 71 10.69 -9.40 6.84
C VAL A 71 11.93 -8.51 6.98
N VAL A 72 11.76 -7.21 6.73
CA VAL A 72 12.85 -6.22 6.77
C VAL A 72 12.45 -5.01 7.62
N PRO A 73 13.41 -4.16 8.07
CA PRO A 73 13.09 -3.02 8.92
C PRO A 73 12.46 -1.84 8.17
N ALA A 74 11.88 -0.93 8.94
CA ALA A 74 11.50 0.43 8.58
C ALA A 74 10.33 0.56 7.57
N SER A 75 9.31 -0.28 7.72
CA SER A 75 8.11 -0.31 6.87
C SER A 75 8.47 -0.46 5.38
N ASP A 76 7.59 -0.02 4.48
CA ASP A 76 7.88 -0.09 3.05
C ASP A 76 8.99 0.88 2.63
N THR A 77 9.13 2.02 3.28
CA THR A 77 10.24 2.94 3.01
C THR A 77 11.58 2.21 3.07
N GLY A 78 11.84 1.51 4.18
CA GLY A 78 13.08 0.74 4.30
C GLY A 78 13.15 -0.47 3.36
N ALA A 79 12.03 -1.12 3.07
CA ALA A 79 11.98 -2.25 2.15
C ALA A 79 12.29 -1.82 0.70
N PHE A 80 11.68 -0.75 0.22
CA PHE A 80 11.86 -0.27 -1.14
C PHE A 80 13.23 0.36 -1.35
N GLU A 81 13.70 1.21 -0.42
CA GLU A 81 15.09 1.71 -0.46
C GLU A 81 16.11 0.56 -0.44
N MET A 82 15.93 -0.44 0.42
CA MET A 82 16.83 -1.60 0.50
C MET A 82 16.99 -2.29 -0.85
N VAL A 83 15.89 -2.54 -1.56
CA VAL A 83 15.95 -3.24 -2.85
C VAL A 83 16.49 -2.33 -3.96
N MET A 84 16.14 -1.04 -3.96
CA MET A 84 16.72 -0.07 -4.91
C MET A 84 18.23 0.05 -4.73
N TRP A 85 18.71 0.31 -3.51
CA TRP A 85 20.15 0.43 -3.21
C TRP A 85 20.93 -0.84 -3.50
N SER A 86 20.29 -2.00 -3.39
CA SER A 86 20.97 -3.28 -3.58
C SER A 86 21.02 -3.75 -5.03
N MET A 87 20.09 -3.31 -5.91
CA MET A 87 19.92 -3.94 -7.23
C MET A 87 19.87 -2.97 -8.40
N LEU A 88 19.55 -1.68 -8.21
CA LEU A 88 19.51 -0.71 -9.29
C LEU A 88 20.93 -0.30 -9.73
N GLY A 89 21.06 0.18 -10.99
CA GLY A 89 22.30 0.62 -11.58
C GLY A 89 23.03 -0.46 -12.40
N ALA A 90 22.49 -1.68 -12.45
CA ALA A 90 22.98 -2.72 -13.36
C ALA A 90 22.47 -2.53 -14.80
N ARG A 91 21.37 -1.81 -14.97
CA ARG A 91 20.71 -1.47 -16.24
C ARG A 91 20.20 -0.05 -16.21
N ASP A 92 19.83 0.50 -17.35
CA ASP A 92 19.06 1.71 -17.44
C ASP A 92 17.70 1.52 -16.74
N ILE A 93 17.04 2.61 -16.35
CA ILE A 93 15.88 2.54 -15.47
C ILE A 93 14.73 3.34 -16.09
N ASP A 94 13.55 2.72 -16.14
CA ASP A 94 12.29 3.35 -16.44
C ASP A 94 11.52 3.57 -15.13
N VAL A 95 11.29 4.83 -14.74
CA VAL A 95 10.53 5.16 -13.53
C VAL A 95 9.20 5.75 -13.92
N PHE A 96 8.10 5.09 -13.49
CA PHE A 96 6.73 5.54 -13.69
C PHE A 96 6.17 6.08 -12.38
N CYS A 97 5.83 7.37 -12.33
CA CYS A 97 5.32 7.99 -11.12
C CYS A 97 4.19 9.00 -11.40
N TRP A 98 3.18 9.04 -10.53
CA TRP A 98 1.99 9.88 -10.69
C TRP A 98 1.41 10.36 -9.36
N GLU A 99 2.18 10.21 -8.27
CA GLU A 99 1.80 10.66 -6.94
C GLU A 99 3.03 10.77 -6.04
N SER A 100 2.85 11.22 -4.80
CA SER A 100 3.95 11.59 -3.90
C SER A 100 4.95 10.47 -3.62
N PHE A 101 4.52 9.22 -3.43
CA PHE A 101 5.44 8.12 -3.10
C PHE A 101 6.27 7.72 -4.32
N GLY A 102 5.63 7.54 -5.49
CA GLY A 102 6.36 7.27 -6.72
C GLY A 102 7.36 8.38 -7.09
N LYS A 103 6.99 9.65 -6.85
CA LYS A 103 7.93 10.79 -7.00
C LYS A 103 9.07 10.75 -5.98
N GLY A 104 8.79 10.26 -4.77
CA GLY A 104 9.82 10.01 -3.76
C GLY A 104 10.85 9.01 -4.26
N TRP A 105 10.41 7.87 -4.78
CA TRP A 105 11.31 6.84 -5.34
C TRP A 105 12.13 7.35 -6.53
N LEU A 106 11.52 8.13 -7.42
CA LEU A 106 12.26 8.79 -8.51
C LEU A 106 13.33 9.73 -7.96
N ASN A 107 13.01 10.51 -6.92
CA ASN A 107 13.94 11.42 -6.28
C ASN A 107 15.14 10.68 -5.65
N ASP A 108 14.88 9.58 -4.95
CA ASP A 108 15.93 8.74 -4.35
C ASP A 108 16.87 8.17 -5.43
N ILE A 109 16.31 7.68 -6.55
CA ILE A 109 17.11 7.15 -7.66
C ILE A 109 18.01 8.22 -8.26
N VAL A 110 17.48 9.42 -8.49
CA VAL A 110 18.18 10.47 -9.22
C VAL A 110 19.12 11.30 -8.32
N ASN A 111 18.66 11.67 -7.13
CA ASN A 111 19.37 12.62 -6.27
C ASN A 111 20.23 11.95 -5.20
N ASP A 112 19.79 10.80 -4.67
CA ASP A 112 20.50 10.11 -3.59
C ASP A 112 21.40 8.99 -4.14
N LEU A 113 20.88 8.08 -4.98
CA LEU A 113 21.68 7.09 -5.70
C LEU A 113 22.49 7.70 -6.84
N LYS A 114 22.08 8.87 -7.36
CA LYS A 114 22.73 9.62 -8.47
C LYS A 114 22.89 8.79 -9.73
N LEU A 115 21.88 8.01 -10.08
CA LEU A 115 21.88 7.25 -11.32
C LEU A 115 21.53 8.17 -12.48
N GLU A 116 22.33 8.09 -13.56
CA GLU A 116 22.23 9.00 -14.70
C GLU A 116 21.31 8.46 -15.80
N SER A 117 21.32 7.14 -16.03
CA SER A 117 20.52 6.48 -17.08
C SER A 117 19.10 6.21 -16.60
N VAL A 118 18.30 7.26 -16.42
CA VAL A 118 16.93 7.19 -15.89
C VAL A 118 15.94 7.88 -16.83
N ASN A 119 15.05 7.12 -17.41
CA ASN A 119 13.88 7.61 -18.12
C ASN A 119 12.77 7.90 -17.11
N ARG A 120 12.19 9.09 -17.18
CA ARG A 120 11.20 9.58 -16.23
C ARG A 120 9.88 9.71 -16.92
N TYR A 121 8.91 8.88 -16.52
CA TYR A 121 7.54 8.90 -17.01
C TYR A 121 6.65 9.39 -15.88
N GLU A 122 6.34 10.69 -15.91
CA GLU A 122 5.59 11.37 -14.86
C GLU A 122 4.20 11.75 -15.35
N ALA A 123 3.21 11.67 -14.48
CA ALA A 123 1.89 12.21 -14.71
C ALA A 123 1.41 13.05 -13.53
N ASP A 124 0.45 13.92 -13.78
CA ASP A 124 -0.23 14.69 -12.75
C ASP A 124 -1.19 13.81 -11.94
N TYR A 125 -1.57 14.29 -10.76
CA TYR A 125 -2.59 13.65 -9.94
C TYR A 125 -3.86 13.35 -10.73
N GLY A 126 -4.37 12.13 -10.61
CA GLY A 126 -5.55 11.65 -11.31
C GLY A 126 -5.28 10.99 -12.66
N LEU A 127 -4.04 10.99 -13.12
CA LEU A 127 -3.63 10.37 -14.40
C LEU A 127 -2.56 9.31 -14.17
N LEU A 128 -2.46 8.33 -15.08
CA LEU A 128 -1.27 7.49 -15.25
C LEU A 128 -0.38 8.06 -16.35
N PRO A 129 0.95 7.90 -16.25
CA PRO A 129 1.82 8.09 -17.39
C PRO A 129 1.55 7.03 -18.47
N ASP A 130 2.06 7.24 -19.68
CA ASP A 130 1.95 6.25 -20.75
C ASP A 130 2.77 4.99 -20.44
N LEU A 131 2.12 3.97 -19.92
CA LEU A 131 2.75 2.71 -19.51
C LEU A 131 3.28 1.91 -20.72
N SER A 132 2.84 2.19 -21.95
CA SER A 132 3.34 1.52 -23.16
C SER A 132 4.78 1.87 -23.51
N LEU A 133 5.34 2.89 -22.84
CA LEU A 133 6.75 3.30 -22.99
C LEU A 133 7.72 2.43 -22.19
N ALA A 134 7.24 1.46 -21.42
CA ALA A 134 8.09 0.55 -20.65
C ALA A 134 8.99 -0.28 -21.59
N ASN A 135 10.30 -0.19 -21.37
CA ASN A 135 11.28 -0.94 -22.14
C ASN A 135 11.74 -2.18 -21.39
N GLY A 136 11.55 -3.36 -21.99
CA GLY A 136 11.95 -4.63 -21.38
C GLY A 136 13.45 -4.81 -21.12
N GLU A 137 14.32 -4.01 -21.75
CA GLU A 137 15.76 -4.02 -21.47
C GLU A 137 16.11 -3.28 -20.16
N ASN A 138 15.26 -2.36 -19.71
CA ASN A 138 15.46 -1.52 -18.55
C ASN A 138 14.86 -2.12 -17.29
N ASP A 139 15.40 -1.76 -16.14
CA ASP A 139 14.73 -1.99 -14.87
C ASP A 139 13.52 -1.03 -14.75
N ILE A 140 12.36 -1.54 -14.35
CA ILE A 140 11.10 -0.78 -14.30
C ILE A 140 10.73 -0.53 -12.84
N VAL A 141 10.62 0.74 -12.43
CA VAL A 141 10.28 1.15 -11.07
C VAL A 141 8.92 1.84 -11.06
N PHE A 142 7.99 1.38 -10.24
CA PHE A 142 6.63 1.94 -10.16
C PHE A 142 5.92 1.60 -8.86
N THR A 143 4.83 2.30 -8.56
CA THR A 143 3.86 1.92 -7.53
C THR A 143 2.68 1.19 -8.18
N TRP A 144 2.19 0.07 -7.60
CA TRP A 144 0.99 -0.59 -8.13
C TRP A 144 -0.27 0.26 -7.95
N ASN A 145 -0.33 0.94 -6.82
CA ASN A 145 -1.44 1.81 -6.44
C ASN A 145 -0.95 3.10 -5.81
N GLY A 146 -1.25 4.23 -6.43
CA GLY A 146 -0.91 5.55 -5.91
C GLY A 146 -1.80 5.96 -4.74
N THR A 147 -1.34 5.71 -3.53
CA THR A 147 -2.11 5.98 -2.29
C THR A 147 -2.55 7.43 -2.15
N THR A 148 -1.80 8.37 -2.70
CA THR A 148 -2.11 9.81 -2.54
C THR A 148 -2.91 10.39 -3.70
N SER A 149 -3.00 9.66 -4.83
CA SER A 149 -3.75 10.05 -6.02
C SER A 149 -5.05 9.27 -6.24
N GLY A 150 -5.19 8.11 -5.60
CA GLY A 150 -6.31 7.20 -5.86
C GLY A 150 -6.27 6.55 -7.24
N VAL A 151 -5.08 6.50 -7.87
CA VAL A 151 -4.87 5.94 -9.20
C VAL A 151 -4.01 4.70 -9.11
N LYS A 152 -4.53 3.57 -9.60
CA LYS A 152 -3.79 2.29 -9.70
C LYS A 152 -3.44 1.95 -11.14
N VAL A 153 -2.44 1.12 -11.36
CA VAL A 153 -2.29 0.45 -12.65
C VAL A 153 -3.48 -0.51 -12.87
N PRO A 154 -4.03 -0.61 -14.11
CA PRO A 154 -5.19 -1.47 -14.35
C PRO A 154 -4.86 -2.96 -14.14
N ASN A 155 -3.67 -3.39 -14.53
CA ASN A 155 -3.15 -4.75 -14.41
C ASN A 155 -1.63 -4.74 -14.70
N GLY A 156 -0.98 -5.91 -14.86
CA GLY A 156 0.43 -6.05 -15.22
C GLY A 156 0.70 -6.29 -16.72
N ASP A 157 -0.29 -6.22 -17.59
CA ASP A 157 -0.14 -6.56 -19.02
C ASP A 157 0.78 -5.59 -19.78
N TRP A 158 0.89 -4.36 -19.30
CA TRP A 158 1.80 -3.35 -19.83
C TRP A 158 3.29 -3.69 -19.61
N ILE A 159 3.61 -4.55 -18.65
CA ILE A 159 4.97 -4.99 -18.38
C ILE A 159 5.39 -6.01 -19.45
N PRO A 160 6.48 -5.76 -20.21
CA PRO A 160 6.94 -6.69 -21.23
C PRO A 160 7.13 -8.11 -20.70
N GLN A 161 6.68 -9.11 -21.47
CA GLN A 161 6.80 -10.52 -21.05
C GLN A 161 8.25 -10.99 -21.13
N ASP A 162 8.89 -10.72 -22.27
CA ASP A 162 10.28 -11.13 -22.55
C ASP A 162 11.19 -9.95 -22.18
N ARG A 163 11.30 -9.67 -20.87
CA ARG A 163 12.13 -8.59 -20.36
C ARG A 163 13.45 -9.09 -19.80
N GLU A 164 14.51 -8.33 -20.02
CA GLU A 164 15.83 -8.53 -19.44
C GLU A 164 15.98 -7.77 -18.11
N GLY A 165 15.36 -6.58 -18.01
CA GLY A 165 15.31 -5.80 -16.79
C GLY A 165 14.40 -6.42 -15.72
N LEU A 166 14.53 -5.95 -14.48
CA LEU A 166 13.68 -6.32 -13.36
C LEU A 166 12.57 -5.29 -13.14
N THR A 167 11.44 -5.74 -12.59
CA THR A 167 10.42 -4.85 -12.08
C THR A 167 10.60 -4.64 -10.58
N PHE A 168 10.51 -3.38 -10.14
CA PHE A 168 10.51 -2.94 -8.74
C PHE A 168 9.16 -2.30 -8.47
N CYS A 169 8.33 -2.97 -7.72
CA CYS A 169 6.94 -2.59 -7.47
C CYS A 169 6.71 -2.31 -5.98
N ASP A 170 6.45 -1.04 -5.64
CA ASP A 170 5.82 -0.69 -4.37
C ASP A 170 4.33 -1.05 -4.45
N ALA A 171 3.92 -2.09 -3.73
CA ALA A 171 2.56 -2.59 -3.70
C ALA A 171 1.88 -2.38 -2.33
N THR A 172 2.38 -1.45 -1.54
CA THR A 172 2.02 -1.22 -0.13
C THR A 172 0.51 -1.06 0.07
N SER A 173 -0.17 -0.36 -0.81
CA SER A 173 -1.63 -0.18 -0.72
C SER A 173 -2.42 -1.06 -1.68
N ALA A 174 -1.78 -2.02 -2.34
CA ALA A 174 -2.37 -2.92 -3.31
C ALA A 174 -2.44 -4.38 -2.83
N VAL A 175 -1.36 -4.88 -2.22
CA VAL A 175 -1.29 -6.26 -1.74
C VAL A 175 -2.43 -6.55 -0.78
N PHE A 176 -3.09 -7.70 -0.94
CA PHE A 176 -4.32 -8.17 -0.29
C PHE A 176 -5.62 -7.45 -0.70
N ALA A 177 -5.58 -6.45 -1.60
CA ALA A 177 -6.77 -5.75 -2.08
C ALA A 177 -6.93 -5.77 -3.59
N MET A 178 -5.89 -6.15 -4.32
CA MET A 178 -5.87 -6.18 -5.79
C MET A 178 -5.23 -7.48 -6.28
N GLU A 179 -5.67 -7.94 -7.45
CA GLU A 179 -5.02 -9.05 -8.14
C GLU A 179 -3.61 -8.64 -8.58
N MET A 180 -2.64 -9.51 -8.30
CA MET A 180 -1.24 -9.28 -8.62
C MET A 180 -0.74 -10.35 -9.62
N GLN A 181 -0.22 -9.91 -10.76
CA GLN A 181 0.34 -10.82 -11.77
C GLN A 181 1.81 -11.14 -11.41
N TRP A 182 2.02 -12.09 -10.49
CA TRP A 182 3.34 -12.39 -9.93
C TRP A 182 4.41 -12.69 -10.98
N SER A 183 4.06 -13.33 -12.10
CA SER A 183 5.00 -13.59 -13.21
C SER A 183 5.56 -12.31 -13.86
N LYS A 184 4.96 -11.17 -13.62
CA LYS A 184 5.40 -9.85 -14.09
C LYS A 184 6.22 -9.08 -13.05
N LEU A 185 6.26 -9.57 -11.79
CA LEU A 185 6.84 -8.85 -10.65
C LEU A 185 8.09 -9.57 -10.15
N ASP A 186 9.25 -8.92 -10.25
CA ASP A 186 10.51 -9.49 -9.80
C ASP A 186 10.84 -9.08 -8.36
N VAL A 187 10.62 -7.83 -8.02
CA VAL A 187 10.80 -7.26 -6.68
C VAL A 187 9.52 -6.55 -6.31
N THR A 188 8.86 -7.02 -5.26
CA THR A 188 7.66 -6.38 -4.73
C THR A 188 7.85 -6.08 -3.26
N THR A 189 7.48 -4.88 -2.83
CA THR A 189 7.53 -4.51 -1.42
C THR A 189 6.17 -4.04 -0.93
N PHE A 190 5.97 -4.18 0.37
CA PHE A 190 4.81 -3.65 1.07
C PHE A 190 5.06 -3.60 2.58
N SER A 191 4.14 -3.02 3.32
CA SER A 191 4.21 -2.97 4.78
C SER A 191 2.85 -3.26 5.43
N TRP A 192 2.87 -3.63 6.70
CA TRP A 192 1.73 -4.24 7.40
C TRP A 192 0.58 -3.30 7.72
N GLN A 193 0.81 -1.99 7.78
CA GLN A 193 -0.15 -0.99 8.26
C GLN A 193 -1.25 -0.59 7.25
N LYS A 194 -1.33 -1.26 6.11
CA LYS A 194 -2.31 -0.94 5.05
C LYS A 194 -3.49 -1.91 5.06
N VAL A 195 -3.64 -2.75 4.04
CA VAL A 195 -4.85 -3.52 3.78
C VAL A 195 -5.25 -4.44 4.94
N LEU A 196 -4.29 -5.01 5.66
CA LEU A 196 -4.53 -5.88 6.80
C LEU A 196 -4.66 -5.13 8.14
N GLY A 197 -4.44 -3.82 8.15
CA GLY A 197 -4.57 -3.01 9.36
C GLY A 197 -3.57 -3.37 10.46
N GLY A 198 -2.43 -3.95 10.11
CA GLY A 198 -1.33 -4.21 11.04
C GLY A 198 -0.64 -2.92 11.51
N GLU A 199 0.33 -3.04 12.40
CA GLU A 199 1.18 -1.93 12.77
C GLU A 199 2.34 -1.77 11.75
N GLY A 200 2.83 -0.53 11.55
CA GLY A 200 4.03 -0.23 10.77
C GLY A 200 5.26 -1.01 11.24
N ALA A 201 6.40 -0.36 11.38
CA ALA A 201 7.66 -0.92 11.87
C ALA A 201 8.39 -1.86 10.91
N HIS A 202 7.71 -2.78 10.22
CA HIS A 202 8.34 -3.74 9.31
C HIS A 202 7.86 -3.56 7.87
N GLY A 203 8.81 -3.74 6.94
CA GLY A 203 8.54 -3.95 5.54
C GLY A 203 8.59 -5.44 5.18
N MET A 204 8.00 -5.77 4.06
CA MET A 204 8.07 -7.07 3.43
C MET A 204 8.74 -6.93 2.07
N ILE A 205 9.61 -7.88 1.74
CA ILE A 205 10.17 -8.01 0.40
C ILE A 205 9.76 -9.35 -0.20
N ILE A 206 9.33 -9.32 -1.44
CA ILE A 206 9.03 -10.51 -2.25
C ILE A 206 10.00 -10.48 -3.43
N LEU A 207 10.77 -11.54 -3.60
CA LEU A 207 11.78 -11.65 -4.64
C LEU A 207 11.50 -12.84 -5.56
N SER A 208 11.48 -12.59 -6.87
CA SER A 208 11.50 -13.65 -7.89
C SER A 208 12.89 -14.30 -7.98
N PRO A 209 13.03 -15.47 -8.62
CA PRO A 209 14.34 -16.06 -8.91
C PRO A 209 15.27 -15.10 -9.67
N ARG A 210 14.74 -14.29 -10.59
CA ARG A 210 15.50 -13.28 -11.34
C ARG A 210 16.08 -12.18 -10.44
N ALA A 211 15.30 -11.74 -9.45
CA ALA A 211 15.78 -10.77 -8.46
C ALA A 211 16.89 -11.37 -7.59
N VAL A 212 16.77 -12.64 -7.20
CA VAL A 212 17.84 -13.35 -6.47
C VAL A 212 19.11 -13.47 -7.31
N GLU A 213 18.99 -13.82 -8.58
CA GLU A 213 20.12 -13.87 -9.52
C GLU A 213 20.80 -12.50 -9.65
N ARG A 214 20.03 -11.40 -9.75
CA ARG A 214 20.58 -10.05 -9.77
C ARG A 214 21.35 -9.74 -8.49
N LEU A 215 20.82 -10.09 -7.31
CA LEU A 215 21.50 -9.87 -6.02
C LEU A 215 22.83 -10.63 -5.91
N GLU A 216 22.94 -11.81 -6.54
CA GLU A 216 24.14 -12.64 -6.49
C GLU A 216 25.17 -12.28 -7.59
N SER A 217 24.72 -11.71 -8.70
CA SER A 217 25.58 -11.37 -9.84
C SER A 217 26.02 -9.89 -9.89
N TYR A 218 25.31 -9.00 -9.23
CA TYR A 218 25.58 -7.56 -9.23
C TYR A 218 26.03 -7.05 -7.86
N THR A 219 27.06 -6.21 -7.86
CA THR A 219 27.51 -5.50 -6.67
C THR A 219 27.40 -4.00 -6.93
N PRO A 220 26.57 -3.25 -6.20
CA PRO A 220 26.46 -1.81 -6.39
C PRO A 220 27.79 -1.11 -6.12
N PRO A 221 28.13 -0.03 -6.87
CA PRO A 221 29.40 0.67 -6.73
C PRO A 221 29.50 1.55 -5.47
N TRP A 222 28.43 1.66 -4.72
CA TRP A 222 28.36 2.40 -3.46
C TRP A 222 28.32 1.48 -2.25
N PRO A 223 28.75 1.94 -1.06
CA PRO A 223 28.67 1.16 0.16
C PRO A 223 27.23 1.00 0.62
N LEU A 224 26.83 -0.24 0.95
CA LEU A 224 25.53 -0.51 1.54
C LEU A 224 25.60 -0.44 3.07
N PRO A 225 24.69 0.29 3.73
CA PRO A 225 24.46 0.17 5.17
C PRO A 225 24.16 -1.29 5.54
N LYS A 226 24.49 -1.68 6.78
CA LYS A 226 24.26 -3.06 7.25
C LYS A 226 22.81 -3.50 7.04
N ILE A 227 21.85 -2.61 7.30
CA ILE A 227 20.41 -2.92 7.20
C ILE A 227 19.92 -3.09 5.75
N PHE A 228 20.70 -2.70 4.75
CA PHE A 228 20.37 -2.88 3.33
C PHE A 228 21.05 -4.11 2.70
N LYS A 229 21.86 -4.83 3.47
CA LYS A 229 22.61 -5.98 2.95
C LYS A 229 21.74 -7.23 2.87
N LEU A 230 21.33 -7.58 1.67
CA LEU A 230 20.62 -8.84 1.36
C LEU A 230 21.58 -9.96 1.00
N THR A 231 22.86 -9.64 0.74
CA THR A 231 23.90 -10.63 0.37
C THR A 231 25.10 -10.58 1.30
N LYS A 232 25.79 -11.71 1.37
CA LYS A 232 27.07 -11.86 2.08
C LYS A 232 28.02 -12.68 1.21
N LYS A 233 29.18 -12.09 0.86
CA LYS A 233 30.15 -12.72 -0.05
C LYS A 233 29.57 -13.15 -1.40
N GLY A 234 28.70 -12.31 -1.98
CA GLY A 234 28.05 -12.56 -3.26
C GLY A 234 26.96 -13.64 -3.24
N LYS A 235 26.49 -14.05 -2.06
CA LYS A 235 25.39 -15.01 -1.91
C LYS A 235 24.28 -14.41 -1.07
N LEU A 236 23.04 -14.75 -1.42
CA LEU A 236 21.85 -14.33 -0.69
C LEU A 236 21.95 -14.73 0.80
N ILE A 237 21.48 -13.88 1.68
CA ILE A 237 21.35 -14.21 3.12
C ILE A 237 20.02 -14.94 3.31
N ASP A 238 20.00 -16.23 3.01
CA ASP A 238 18.80 -17.09 3.10
C ASP A 238 18.02 -16.96 4.40
N GLY A 239 18.71 -16.69 5.52
CA GLY A 239 18.09 -16.57 6.83
C GLY A 239 16.95 -15.54 6.86
N ILE A 240 17.06 -14.44 6.09
CA ILE A 240 16.03 -13.38 6.01
C ILE A 240 14.69 -13.96 5.54
N PHE A 241 14.74 -14.95 4.65
CA PHE A 241 13.57 -15.60 4.05
C PHE A 241 13.12 -16.86 4.81
N ARG A 242 13.72 -17.10 5.99
CA ARG A 242 13.43 -18.25 6.86
C ARG A 242 13.09 -17.83 8.30
N GLY A 243 12.72 -16.57 8.51
CA GLY A 243 12.37 -16.03 9.82
C GLY A 243 13.56 -15.53 10.64
N GLU A 244 14.71 -15.30 10.02
CA GLU A 244 15.79 -14.50 10.62
C GLU A 244 15.66 -13.05 10.14
N THR A 245 15.93 -12.10 11.02
CA THR A 245 15.84 -10.68 10.69
C THR A 245 17.20 -10.00 10.74
N ILE A 246 17.37 -8.96 9.92
CA ILE A 246 18.61 -8.16 9.89
C ILE A 246 18.85 -7.45 11.21
N ASN A 247 17.76 -6.96 11.84
CA ASN A 247 17.75 -6.27 13.12
C ASN A 247 16.81 -6.97 14.12
N THR A 248 16.69 -6.44 15.32
CA THR A 248 15.70 -6.91 16.30
C THR A 248 14.31 -6.42 15.90
N PRO A 249 13.37 -7.31 15.59
CA PRO A 249 12.01 -6.95 15.20
C PRO A 249 11.13 -6.67 16.43
N SER A 250 9.98 -6.03 16.21
CA SER A 250 8.90 -5.96 17.19
C SER A 250 8.07 -7.24 17.16
N MET A 251 8.21 -8.08 18.17
CA MET A 251 7.41 -9.32 18.25
C MET A 251 5.93 -9.06 18.51
N LEU A 252 5.56 -7.88 19.04
CA LEU A 252 4.16 -7.47 19.16
C LEU A 252 3.56 -7.20 17.75
N CYS A 253 4.28 -6.49 16.89
CA CYS A 253 3.84 -6.26 15.51
C CYS A 253 3.79 -7.56 14.72
N VAL A 254 4.68 -8.52 14.99
CA VAL A 254 4.64 -9.87 14.40
C VAL A 254 3.37 -10.60 14.82
N ALA A 255 3.01 -10.58 16.11
CA ALA A 255 1.78 -11.20 16.60
C ALA A 255 0.53 -10.54 16.01
N ASP A 256 0.52 -9.23 15.90
CA ASP A 256 -0.55 -8.43 15.29
C ASP A 256 -0.74 -8.76 13.80
N TYR A 257 0.34 -8.88 13.05
CA TYR A 257 0.28 -9.23 11.64
C TYR A 257 -0.16 -10.70 11.40
N LEU A 258 0.29 -11.63 12.23
CA LEU A 258 -0.16 -13.03 12.19
C LEU A 258 -1.66 -13.16 12.49
N ASP A 259 -2.18 -12.36 13.44
CA ASP A 259 -3.61 -12.28 13.72
C ASP A 259 -4.40 -11.77 12.50
N ALA A 260 -3.88 -10.76 11.81
CA ALA A 260 -4.48 -10.24 10.60
C ALA A 260 -4.47 -11.26 9.44
N LEU A 261 -3.39 -12.01 9.26
CA LEU A 261 -3.30 -13.10 8.27
C LEU A 261 -4.31 -14.22 8.59
N ALA A 262 -4.43 -14.62 9.85
CA ALA A 262 -5.41 -15.62 10.29
C ALA A 262 -6.85 -15.14 10.07
N TRP A 263 -7.12 -13.84 10.24
CA TRP A 263 -8.41 -13.27 9.93
C TRP A 263 -8.73 -13.35 8.43
N ILE A 264 -7.78 -13.00 7.55
CA ILE A 264 -7.97 -13.14 6.08
C ILE A 264 -8.35 -14.57 5.72
N ASP A 265 -7.67 -15.56 6.27
CA ASP A 265 -8.02 -16.97 6.06
C ASP A 265 -9.45 -17.26 6.52
N SER A 266 -9.83 -16.78 7.69
CA SER A 266 -11.15 -17.04 8.28
C SER A 266 -12.32 -16.48 7.47
N ILE A 267 -12.08 -15.42 6.68
CA ILE A 267 -13.12 -14.79 5.84
C ILE A 267 -13.16 -15.34 4.41
N GLY A 268 -12.25 -16.26 4.03
CA GLY A 268 -12.20 -16.88 2.70
C GLY A 268 -10.96 -16.52 1.87
N GLY A 269 -9.88 -16.05 2.51
CA GLY A 269 -8.58 -15.81 1.87
C GLY A 269 -8.50 -14.51 1.07
N LEU A 270 -7.53 -14.46 0.14
CA LEU A 270 -7.23 -13.28 -0.67
C LEU A 270 -8.44 -12.78 -1.46
N SER A 271 -9.19 -13.68 -2.11
CA SER A 271 -10.36 -13.30 -2.92
C SER A 271 -11.44 -12.60 -2.10
N ALA A 272 -11.67 -13.05 -0.86
CA ALA A 272 -12.62 -12.38 0.04
C ALA A 272 -12.12 -10.99 0.49
N ALA A 273 -10.83 -10.83 0.72
CA ALA A 273 -10.24 -9.53 1.05
C ALA A 273 -10.37 -8.53 -0.11
N ILE A 274 -10.10 -8.97 -1.34
CA ILE A 274 -10.29 -8.17 -2.55
C ILE A 274 -11.78 -7.79 -2.70
N ALA A 275 -12.68 -8.77 -2.60
CA ALA A 275 -14.12 -8.53 -2.72
C ALA A 275 -14.65 -7.53 -1.67
N ARG A 276 -14.11 -7.51 -0.46
CA ARG A 276 -14.47 -6.51 0.57
C ARG A 276 -14.06 -5.11 0.14
N SER A 277 -12.85 -4.95 -0.37
CA SER A 277 -12.35 -3.64 -0.85
C SER A 277 -13.17 -3.13 -2.04
N GLU A 278 -13.50 -4.01 -2.97
CA GLU A 278 -14.35 -3.66 -4.13
C GLU A 278 -15.79 -3.33 -3.72
N ALA A 279 -16.37 -4.07 -2.77
CA ALA A 279 -17.69 -3.76 -2.25
C ALA A 279 -17.75 -2.40 -1.52
N ASN A 280 -16.66 -1.98 -0.90
CA ASN A 280 -16.53 -0.66 -0.29
C ASN A 280 -16.43 0.43 -1.36
N LEU A 281 -15.61 0.22 -2.40
CA LEU A 281 -15.52 1.15 -3.54
C LEU A 281 -16.88 1.31 -4.23
N ALA A 282 -17.61 0.23 -4.48
CA ALA A 282 -18.90 0.26 -5.17
C ALA A 282 -19.92 1.20 -4.48
N ILE A 283 -19.89 1.34 -3.15
CA ILE A 283 -20.74 2.30 -2.45
C ILE A 283 -20.37 3.74 -2.82
N ILE A 284 -19.07 4.02 -2.89
CA ILE A 284 -18.60 5.36 -3.24
C ILE A 284 -18.90 5.65 -4.72
N GLU A 285 -18.74 4.67 -5.60
CA GLU A 285 -19.10 4.79 -7.03
C GLU A 285 -20.57 5.14 -7.19
N GLU A 286 -21.47 4.38 -6.55
CA GLU A 286 -22.91 4.65 -6.58
C GLU A 286 -23.25 6.04 -6.02
N PHE A 287 -22.56 6.49 -4.98
CA PHE A 287 -22.74 7.81 -4.42
C PHE A 287 -22.24 8.92 -5.35
N VAL A 288 -21.08 8.76 -5.95
CA VAL A 288 -20.50 9.71 -6.92
C VAL A 288 -21.39 9.84 -8.16
N GLU A 289 -21.93 8.74 -8.70
CA GLU A 289 -22.84 8.75 -9.85
C GLU A 289 -24.12 9.59 -9.59
N LYS A 290 -24.60 9.62 -8.35
CA LYS A 290 -25.83 10.35 -7.95
C LYS A 290 -25.54 11.78 -7.47
N THR A 291 -24.27 12.20 -7.42
CA THR A 291 -23.84 13.40 -6.72
C THR A 291 -23.06 14.33 -7.65
N SER A 292 -23.62 15.48 -8.01
CA SER A 292 -23.01 16.42 -8.97
C SER A 292 -21.79 17.19 -8.46
N TRP A 293 -21.61 17.28 -7.14
CA TRP A 293 -20.54 18.05 -6.49
C TRP A 293 -19.33 17.17 -6.09
N LEU A 294 -19.38 15.87 -6.35
CA LEU A 294 -18.30 14.91 -5.99
C LEU A 294 -17.88 14.13 -7.23
N SER A 295 -16.59 13.95 -7.40
CA SER A 295 -16.04 13.14 -8.49
C SER A 295 -14.77 12.41 -8.02
N PHE A 296 -14.40 11.32 -8.69
CA PHE A 296 -13.10 10.71 -8.47
C PHE A 296 -11.99 11.65 -8.93
N LEU A 297 -10.87 11.65 -8.20
CA LEU A 297 -9.65 12.33 -8.66
C LEU A 297 -9.06 11.58 -9.85
N ALA A 298 -9.12 10.25 -9.88
CA ALA A 298 -8.77 9.41 -11.01
C ALA A 298 -9.70 9.71 -12.20
N ARG A 299 -9.12 10.07 -13.36
CA ARG A 299 -9.88 10.47 -14.55
C ARG A 299 -10.34 9.30 -15.41
N ASP A 300 -9.62 8.18 -15.35
CA ASP A 300 -10.00 6.95 -16.04
C ASP A 300 -10.62 5.98 -15.02
N PRO A 301 -11.88 5.57 -15.23
CA PRO A 301 -12.55 4.61 -14.34
C PRO A 301 -11.79 3.30 -14.14
N ALA A 302 -11.04 2.82 -15.13
CA ALA A 302 -10.25 1.59 -15.04
C ALA A 302 -9.08 1.72 -14.04
N THR A 303 -8.70 2.93 -13.68
CA THR A 303 -7.55 3.23 -12.80
C THR A 303 -7.97 3.66 -11.40
N VAL A 304 -9.26 3.69 -11.08
CA VAL A 304 -9.74 4.03 -9.73
C VAL A 304 -9.25 2.99 -8.73
N SER A 305 -8.62 3.47 -7.66
CA SER A 305 -8.16 2.62 -6.55
C SER A 305 -9.33 2.08 -5.73
N ASN A 306 -9.33 0.80 -5.40
CA ASN A 306 -10.29 0.19 -4.48
C ASN A 306 -9.86 0.20 -3.01
N THR A 307 -8.76 0.90 -2.70
CA THR A 307 -8.27 1.05 -1.33
C THR A 307 -8.19 2.50 -0.90
N SER A 308 -7.35 3.31 -1.52
CA SER A 308 -7.22 4.74 -1.23
C SER A 308 -8.05 5.52 -2.24
N VAL A 309 -9.33 5.68 -1.97
CA VAL A 309 -10.27 6.37 -2.87
C VAL A 309 -10.12 7.87 -2.69
N CYS A 310 -9.56 8.55 -3.70
CA CYS A 310 -9.39 10.00 -3.70
C CYS A 310 -10.51 10.67 -4.48
N LEU A 311 -11.13 11.67 -3.86
CA LEU A 311 -12.30 12.36 -4.37
C LEU A 311 -12.05 13.87 -4.44
N SER A 312 -12.45 14.48 -5.56
CA SER A 312 -12.53 15.93 -5.73
C SER A 312 -13.92 16.42 -5.32
N VAL A 313 -13.96 17.51 -4.59
CA VAL A 313 -15.20 18.14 -4.09
C VAL A 313 -15.36 19.48 -4.75
N ASP A 314 -16.55 19.78 -5.30
CA ASP A 314 -16.89 21.10 -5.84
C ASP A 314 -17.19 22.08 -4.69
N ALA A 315 -16.12 22.51 -4.05
CA ALA A 315 -16.13 23.43 -2.92
C ALA A 315 -14.76 24.12 -2.79
N SER A 316 -14.70 25.27 -2.13
CA SER A 316 -13.42 25.92 -1.84
C SER A 316 -12.55 25.07 -0.91
N PRO A 317 -11.22 25.22 -0.93
CA PRO A 317 -10.33 24.52 0.00
C PRO A 317 -10.70 24.74 1.48
N GLU A 318 -11.22 25.92 1.82
CA GLU A 318 -11.68 26.27 3.16
C GLU A 318 -12.96 25.49 3.52
N GLN A 319 -13.91 25.39 2.59
CA GLN A 319 -15.13 24.61 2.77
C GLN A 319 -14.83 23.12 2.91
N VAL A 320 -13.90 22.56 2.12
CA VAL A 320 -13.44 21.18 2.28
C VAL A 320 -12.88 20.94 3.68
N LYS A 321 -12.04 21.86 4.20
CA LYS A 321 -11.54 21.79 5.58
C LYS A 321 -12.64 21.83 6.63
N GLU A 322 -13.69 22.65 6.41
CA GLU A 322 -14.85 22.72 7.31
C GLU A 322 -15.66 21.41 7.29
N ILE A 323 -15.86 20.79 6.12
CA ILE A 323 -16.51 19.49 5.98
C ILE A 323 -15.72 18.43 6.75
N LEU A 324 -14.40 18.34 6.54
CA LEU A 324 -13.53 17.40 7.25
C LEU A 324 -13.61 17.57 8.77
N LYS A 325 -13.51 18.81 9.23
CA LYS A 325 -13.58 19.15 10.65
C LYS A 325 -14.95 18.78 11.27
N LEU A 326 -16.05 19.00 10.54
CA LEU A 326 -17.38 18.63 10.99
C LEU A 326 -17.49 17.12 11.18
N LEU A 327 -17.06 16.33 10.18
CA LEU A 327 -17.09 14.86 10.23
C LEU A 327 -16.20 14.30 11.36
N GLU A 328 -15.06 14.94 11.63
CA GLU A 328 -14.16 14.57 12.72
C GLU A 328 -14.79 14.88 14.10
N ILE A 329 -15.35 16.08 14.30
CA ILE A 329 -16.02 16.49 15.55
C ILE A 329 -17.19 15.55 15.86
N GLU A 330 -17.97 15.20 14.84
CA GLU A 330 -19.09 14.28 14.96
C GLU A 330 -18.65 12.81 15.08
N LYS A 331 -17.34 12.53 15.00
CA LYS A 331 -16.77 11.17 15.02
C LYS A 331 -17.38 10.27 13.96
N VAL A 332 -17.58 10.79 12.77
CA VAL A 332 -18.09 10.07 11.61
C VAL A 332 -16.93 9.58 10.73
N ALA A 333 -15.93 10.44 10.51
CA ALA A 333 -14.75 10.08 9.75
C ALA A 333 -13.51 10.79 10.29
N LEU A 334 -12.45 10.01 10.47
CA LEU A 334 -11.14 10.46 10.90
C LEU A 334 -10.14 10.30 9.76
N ASP A 335 -9.25 11.28 9.61
CA ASP A 335 -8.08 11.25 8.71
C ASP A 335 -8.40 11.03 7.22
N ILE A 336 -9.56 11.54 6.75
CA ILE A 336 -9.99 11.42 5.35
C ILE A 336 -9.60 12.61 4.46
N GLY A 337 -8.75 13.50 4.92
CA GLY A 337 -8.23 14.61 4.11
C GLY A 337 -7.28 14.13 3.01
N ALA A 338 -7.20 14.89 1.93
CA ALA A 338 -6.22 14.69 0.88
C ALA A 338 -4.78 14.71 1.45
N TYR A 339 -3.86 14.03 0.75
CA TYR A 339 -2.44 14.09 1.12
C TYR A 339 -1.88 15.50 0.90
N ARG A 340 -0.85 15.88 1.67
CA ARG A 340 -0.32 17.26 1.70
C ARG A 340 0.04 17.83 0.32
N ASP A 341 0.51 16.98 -0.61
CA ASP A 341 0.95 17.39 -1.96
C ASP A 341 -0.13 17.15 -3.02
N ALA A 342 -1.28 16.57 -2.64
CA ALA A 342 -2.40 16.30 -3.53
C ALA A 342 -3.34 17.51 -3.64
N PRO A 343 -4.16 17.61 -4.70
CA PRO A 343 -5.22 18.59 -4.77
C PRO A 343 -6.17 18.50 -3.56
N PRO A 344 -6.74 19.64 -3.10
CA PRO A 344 -7.74 19.62 -2.03
C PRO A 344 -8.89 18.68 -2.34
N GLY A 345 -9.28 17.84 -1.38
CA GLY A 345 -10.32 16.83 -1.56
C GLY A 345 -10.37 15.86 -0.40
N LEU A 346 -10.96 14.70 -0.65
CA LEU A 346 -11.09 13.61 0.31
C LEU A 346 -10.24 12.42 -0.12
N ARG A 347 -9.81 11.65 0.86
CA ARG A 347 -9.12 10.38 0.66
C ARG A 347 -9.63 9.34 1.65
N VAL A 348 -10.56 8.53 1.20
CA VAL A 348 -11.25 7.53 2.01
C VAL A 348 -10.60 6.17 1.83
N TRP A 349 -10.19 5.54 2.92
CA TRP A 349 -9.68 4.19 2.88
C TRP A 349 -10.82 3.17 2.80
N CYS A 350 -10.79 2.32 1.78
CA CYS A 350 -11.79 1.30 1.48
C CYS A 350 -11.25 -0.14 1.57
N GLY A 351 -10.04 -0.33 2.14
CA GLY A 351 -9.41 -1.65 2.25
C GLY A 351 -10.22 -2.66 3.07
N ALA A 352 -9.83 -3.92 3.01
CA ALA A 352 -10.58 -5.06 3.50
C ALA A 352 -11.02 -5.00 4.98
N THR A 353 -10.30 -4.25 5.82
CA THR A 353 -10.63 -4.10 7.26
C THR A 353 -11.75 -3.12 7.54
N VAL A 354 -12.18 -2.33 6.54
CA VAL A 354 -13.32 -1.41 6.66
C VAL A 354 -14.62 -2.16 6.41
N GLU A 355 -15.61 -1.94 7.27
CA GLU A 355 -16.93 -2.52 7.11
C GLU A 355 -17.76 -1.75 6.07
N LYS A 356 -18.40 -2.48 5.16
CA LYS A 356 -19.27 -1.92 4.11
C LYS A 356 -20.33 -0.96 4.68
N GLN A 357 -20.91 -1.30 5.84
CA GLN A 357 -21.92 -0.47 6.49
C GLN A 357 -21.35 0.88 6.95
N ASP A 358 -20.09 0.91 7.39
CA ASP A 358 -19.45 2.16 7.82
C ASP A 358 -19.21 3.10 6.63
N VAL A 359 -18.86 2.55 5.46
CA VAL A 359 -18.75 3.36 4.21
C VAL A 359 -20.11 3.90 3.78
N ALA A 360 -21.18 3.10 3.86
CA ALA A 360 -22.53 3.54 3.53
C ALA A 360 -22.98 4.71 4.42
N LEU A 361 -22.75 4.60 5.72
CA LEU A 361 -23.07 5.69 6.67
C LEU A 361 -22.19 6.93 6.45
N LEU A 362 -20.90 6.74 6.10
CA LEU A 362 -20.02 7.85 5.78
C LEU A 362 -20.56 8.71 4.64
N VAL A 363 -20.98 8.10 3.52
CA VAL A 363 -21.44 8.86 2.35
C VAL A 363 -22.75 9.61 2.62
N GLU A 364 -23.66 9.07 3.44
CA GLU A 364 -24.85 9.78 3.89
C GLU A 364 -24.50 11.04 4.72
N TRP A 365 -23.58 10.88 5.66
CA TRP A 365 -23.09 12.00 6.48
C TRP A 365 -22.33 13.03 5.65
N LEU A 366 -21.56 12.59 4.65
CA LEU A 366 -20.84 13.48 3.74
C LEU A 366 -21.80 14.36 2.95
N ALA A 367 -22.92 13.82 2.47
CA ALA A 367 -23.96 14.58 1.80
C ALA A 367 -24.51 15.70 2.69
N SER A 368 -24.86 15.37 3.93
CA SER A 368 -25.39 16.36 4.90
C SER A 368 -24.34 17.41 5.27
N ALA A 369 -23.08 16.98 5.46
CA ALA A 369 -21.97 17.88 5.78
C ALA A 369 -21.68 18.86 4.64
N TYR A 370 -21.71 18.39 3.38
CA TYR A 370 -21.57 19.26 2.20
C TYR A 370 -22.65 20.35 2.18
N VAL A 371 -23.92 19.95 2.28
CA VAL A 371 -25.04 20.90 2.31
C VAL A 371 -24.90 21.90 3.48
N ALA A 372 -24.54 21.44 4.67
CA ALA A 372 -24.39 22.25 5.86
C ALA A 372 -23.30 23.33 5.73
N VAL A 373 -22.22 23.02 4.99
CA VAL A 373 -21.09 23.94 4.82
C VAL A 373 -21.26 24.83 3.59
N VAL A 374 -21.57 24.21 2.41
CA VAL A 374 -21.57 24.92 1.14
C VAL A 374 -22.82 25.79 0.95
N SER A 375 -24.01 25.39 1.48
CA SER A 375 -25.22 26.18 1.37
C SER A 375 -25.30 27.39 2.34
N LYS A 376 -24.26 27.60 3.15
CA LYS A 376 -24.15 28.77 4.04
C LYS A 376 -23.48 29.98 3.38
N GLY A 377 -22.86 29.80 2.24
CA GLY A 377 -22.24 30.85 1.42
C GLY A 377 -23.09 31.19 0.24
#